data_99c7e77e033bf323b6ebfd5eee2cd003
#
_entry.id   99c7e77e033bf323b6ebfd5eee2cd003
#
_cell.length_a   1.000
_cell.length_b   1.000
_cell.length_c   1.000
_cell.angle_alpha   90.00
_cell.angle_beta   90.00
_cell.angle_gamma   90.00
#
_symmetry.space_group_name_H-M   'P 1'
#
loop_
_entity.id
_entity.type
_entity.pdbx_description
1 polymer ?
#
loop_
_entity_poly.entity_id
_entity_poly.type
_entity_poly.pdbx_seq_one_letter_code
_entity_poly.pdbx_strand_id
1 'polypeptide(L)'
;MPILNTLIERNMESCEYSENWEQNENLGSYAVANEFARLPQRMSVQAFKALGVILSKIDYTKDNRNENGEVIISCTLSEIRKACGVSTRDTNYEYYKSIISNLIKSSYVDGEIDGKDVMGYVIPWVEADSKAEQITFEFTILNKLLPYFQCLYRNYTKIEIEQTKNFKSKFSMALYLNLLSWSNGENESYRFYTTKQLKEMFGLSKDDYCYKSGKFDRPNFEKYTIEVAIK
;
A
#
# COMPACT_ATOMS: atom_id res chain seq x y z
N MET A 1 3.91 27.31 2.63
CA MET A 1 4.92 26.41 2.04
C MET A 1 6.10 26.01 2.95
N PRO A 2 6.01 25.93 4.28
CA PRO A 2 7.19 25.50 5.03
C PRO A 2 7.17 24.02 5.48
N ILE A 3 6.01 23.39 5.64
CA ILE A 3 5.94 22.08 6.34
C ILE A 3 6.29 20.89 5.44
N LEU A 4 5.84 20.86 4.20
CA LEU A 4 6.17 19.77 3.27
C LEU A 4 7.67 19.79 2.90
N ASN A 5 8.23 20.98 2.68
CA ASN A 5 9.68 21.13 2.51
C ASN A 5 10.45 20.72 3.76
N THR A 6 9.93 20.99 4.95
CA THR A 6 10.58 20.62 6.22
C THR A 6 10.58 19.11 6.46
N LEU A 7 9.54 18.37 6.05
CA LEU A 7 9.53 16.89 6.12
C LEU A 7 10.44 16.28 5.04
N ILE A 8 10.40 16.80 3.83
CA ILE A 8 11.29 16.41 2.73
C ILE A 8 12.75 16.76 3.09
N GLU A 9 13.01 17.95 3.57
CA GLU A 9 14.35 18.38 3.98
C GLU A 9 14.84 17.60 5.21
N ARG A 10 14.02 17.37 6.24
CA ARG A 10 14.40 16.54 7.40
C ARG A 10 14.65 15.09 7.04
N ASN A 11 13.91 14.51 6.10
CA ASN A 11 14.16 13.17 5.63
C ASN A 11 15.36 13.09 4.69
N MET A 12 15.66 14.14 3.90
CA MET A 12 16.82 14.17 3.01
C MET A 12 18.13 14.46 3.74
N GLU A 13 18.16 15.36 4.74
CA GLU A 13 19.36 15.63 5.54
C GLU A 13 19.82 14.43 6.39
N SER A 14 18.92 13.47 6.69
CA SER A 14 19.25 12.27 7.44
C SER A 14 19.60 11.05 6.55
N CYS A 15 19.51 11.15 5.22
CA CYS A 15 19.84 10.07 4.29
C CYS A 15 21.34 9.67 4.25
N GLU A 16 22.22 10.43 4.86
CA GLU A 16 23.69 10.20 4.80
C GLU A 16 24.22 9.15 5.80
N TYR A 17 23.40 8.60 6.69
CA TYR A 17 23.90 7.69 7.74
C TYR A 17 23.07 6.40 7.87
N SER A 18 23.38 5.38 7.10
CA SER A 18 23.26 3.98 7.54
C SER A 18 24.03 3.01 6.64
N GLU A 19 25.29 2.76 6.98
CA GLU A 19 26.00 1.55 6.53
C GLU A 19 25.50 0.34 7.35
N ASN A 20 25.22 -0.76 6.64
CA ASN A 20 24.89 -2.12 7.11
C ASN A 20 23.40 -2.51 7.22
N TRP A 21 22.83 -2.97 6.09
CA TRP A 21 21.68 -3.89 6.10
C TRP A 21 21.94 -5.05 5.13
N GLU A 22 22.09 -6.25 5.68
CA GLU A 22 22.16 -7.49 4.89
C GLU A 22 20.82 -7.68 4.17
N GLN A 23 20.89 -7.84 2.84
CA GLN A 23 19.75 -8.20 2.01
C GLN A 23 19.30 -9.62 2.37
N ASN A 24 18.17 -9.74 3.04
CA ASN A 24 17.54 -11.02 3.32
C ASN A 24 16.73 -11.46 2.10
N GLU A 25 17.02 -12.63 1.54
CA GLU A 25 16.37 -13.26 0.38
C GLU A 25 14.88 -13.67 0.58
N ASN A 26 14.25 -13.35 1.68
CA ASN A 26 12.81 -13.53 1.85
C ASN A 26 12.06 -12.48 1.02
N LEU A 27 10.84 -12.77 0.57
CA LEU A 27 9.96 -11.84 -0.17
C LEU A 27 9.80 -10.48 0.50
N GLY A 28 10.58 -10.27 1.51
CA GLY A 28 10.90 -9.03 2.12
C GLY A 28 9.72 -8.44 2.88
N SER A 29 10.02 -7.31 3.33
CA SER A 29 9.10 -6.36 3.93
C SER A 29 9.18 -5.07 3.11
N TYR A 30 8.17 -4.25 3.23
CA TYR A 30 8.19 -2.89 2.75
C TYR A 30 7.78 -1.95 3.87
N ALA A 31 8.17 -0.69 3.75
CA ALA A 31 7.79 0.33 4.71
C ALA A 31 6.99 1.43 4.03
N VAL A 32 6.03 1.98 4.75
CA VAL A 32 5.26 3.14 4.33
C VAL A 32 5.11 4.11 5.49
N ALA A 33 5.08 5.40 5.22
CA ALA A 33 4.78 6.39 6.24
C ALA A 33 3.41 6.09 6.89
N ASN A 34 3.29 6.33 8.20
CA ASN A 34 2.05 6.04 8.94
C ASN A 34 0.83 6.78 8.37
N GLU A 35 1.04 8.00 7.90
CA GLU A 35 0.01 8.82 7.24
C GLU A 35 -0.53 8.10 6.00
N PHE A 36 0.36 7.53 5.17
CA PHE A 36 -0.04 6.77 3.99
C PHE A 36 -0.77 5.46 4.37
N ALA A 37 -0.29 4.74 5.38
CA ALA A 37 -0.92 3.51 5.86
C ALA A 37 -2.36 3.72 6.37
N ARG A 38 -2.69 4.95 6.80
CA ARG A 38 -4.01 5.34 7.33
C ARG A 38 -4.98 5.87 6.28
N LEU A 39 -4.51 6.08 5.05
CA LEU A 39 -5.40 6.55 3.97
C LEU A 39 -6.48 5.51 3.64
N PRO A 40 -7.64 5.96 3.14
CA PRO A 40 -8.71 5.08 2.72
C PRO A 40 -8.23 4.04 1.71
N GLN A 41 -8.48 2.75 1.98
CA GLN A 41 -8.04 1.65 1.13
C GLN A 41 -9.13 1.26 0.14
N ARG A 42 -8.87 1.50 -1.16
CA ARG A 42 -9.80 1.18 -2.25
C ARG A 42 -9.35 0.00 -3.10
N MET A 43 -8.10 -0.45 -2.90
CA MET A 43 -7.50 -1.53 -3.67
C MET A 43 -8.15 -2.88 -3.38
N SER A 44 -8.22 -3.74 -4.39
CA SER A 44 -8.51 -5.15 -4.19
C SER A 44 -7.35 -5.83 -3.44
N VAL A 45 -7.61 -6.98 -2.81
CA VAL A 45 -6.58 -7.73 -2.08
C VAL A 45 -5.38 -8.06 -2.97
N GLN A 46 -5.63 -8.52 -4.20
CA GLN A 46 -4.58 -8.87 -5.16
C GLN A 46 -3.78 -7.65 -5.58
N ALA A 47 -4.45 -6.53 -5.89
CA ALA A 47 -3.77 -5.28 -6.24
C ALA A 47 -2.89 -4.78 -5.08
N PHE A 48 -3.39 -4.90 -3.84
CA PHE A 48 -2.63 -4.53 -2.66
C PHE A 48 -1.38 -5.42 -2.45
N LYS A 49 -1.53 -6.74 -2.64
CA LYS A 49 -0.41 -7.68 -2.57
C LYS A 49 0.65 -7.40 -3.66
N ALA A 50 0.21 -7.08 -4.88
CA ALA A 50 1.10 -6.66 -5.95
C ALA A 50 1.84 -5.36 -5.60
N LEU A 51 1.14 -4.36 -5.03
CA LEU A 51 1.78 -3.13 -4.54
C LEU A 51 2.85 -3.43 -3.47
N GLY A 52 2.58 -4.35 -2.55
CA GLY A 52 3.55 -4.76 -1.54
C GLY A 52 4.86 -5.29 -2.14
N VAL A 53 4.80 -6.10 -3.21
CA VAL A 53 6.00 -6.56 -3.94
C VAL A 53 6.76 -5.39 -4.57
N ILE A 54 6.05 -4.46 -5.19
CA ILE A 54 6.66 -3.28 -5.81
C ILE A 54 7.38 -2.45 -4.74
N LEU A 55 6.69 -2.13 -3.65
CA LEU A 55 7.25 -1.34 -2.56
C LEU A 55 8.40 -2.04 -1.82
N SER A 56 8.43 -3.38 -1.78
CA SER A 56 9.53 -4.13 -1.15
C SER A 56 10.87 -3.99 -1.88
N LYS A 57 10.85 -3.52 -3.11
CA LYS A 57 12.06 -3.23 -3.89
C LYS A 57 12.58 -1.80 -3.70
N ILE A 58 11.84 -0.97 -2.99
CA ILE A 58 12.28 0.35 -2.55
C ILE A 58 13.05 0.17 -1.25
N ASP A 59 14.30 0.59 -1.24
CA ASP A 59 15.03 0.73 0.00
C ASP A 59 14.49 1.96 0.74
N TYR A 60 13.67 1.71 1.76
CA TYR A 60 13.00 2.78 2.49
C TYR A 60 13.95 3.64 3.34
N THR A 61 15.24 3.27 3.44
CA THR A 61 16.25 4.00 4.22
C THR A 61 17.00 5.06 3.41
N LYS A 62 16.91 5.02 2.08
CA LYS A 62 17.64 5.93 1.19
C LYS A 62 16.77 6.48 0.06
N ASP A 63 17.33 7.39 -0.71
CA ASP A 63 16.75 7.86 -1.97
C ASP A 63 16.98 6.84 -3.07
N ASN A 64 15.91 6.40 -3.71
CA ASN A 64 15.94 5.39 -4.78
C ASN A 64 15.79 6.01 -6.19
N ARG A 65 15.82 7.34 -6.32
CA ARG A 65 15.65 8.00 -7.61
C ARG A 65 16.86 7.72 -8.52
N ASN A 66 16.55 7.47 -9.78
CA ASN A 66 17.55 7.38 -10.84
C ASN A 66 18.08 8.78 -11.24
N GLU A 67 18.97 8.84 -12.23
CA GLU A 67 19.54 10.09 -12.75
C GLU A 67 18.49 11.07 -13.30
N ASN A 68 17.32 10.58 -13.71
CA ASN A 68 16.19 11.38 -14.18
C ASN A 68 15.26 11.85 -13.05
N GLY A 69 15.57 11.51 -11.79
CA GLY A 69 14.76 11.85 -10.63
C GLY A 69 13.51 10.99 -10.46
N GLU A 70 13.47 9.82 -11.11
CA GLU A 70 12.33 8.89 -11.08
C GLU A 70 12.68 7.62 -10.30
N VAL A 71 11.67 6.99 -9.71
CA VAL A 71 11.78 5.62 -9.17
C VAL A 71 11.04 4.68 -10.09
N ILE A 72 11.79 3.81 -10.75
CA ILE A 72 11.30 2.75 -11.63
C ILE A 72 11.61 1.42 -10.98
N ILE A 73 10.58 0.62 -10.76
CA ILE A 73 10.68 -0.69 -10.10
C ILE A 73 10.34 -1.81 -11.08
N SER A 74 11.28 -2.71 -11.30
CA SER A 74 11.05 -3.90 -12.10
C SER A 74 10.62 -5.08 -11.22
N CYS A 75 9.51 -5.72 -11.57
CA CYS A 75 9.01 -6.93 -10.93
C CYS A 75 8.71 -7.99 -11.98
N THR A 76 9.10 -9.23 -11.69
CA THR A 76 8.77 -10.36 -12.54
C THR A 76 7.32 -10.81 -12.29
N LEU A 77 6.73 -11.44 -13.31
CA LEU A 77 5.43 -12.08 -13.17
C LEU A 77 5.44 -13.12 -12.03
N SER A 78 6.56 -13.84 -11.84
CA SER A 78 6.72 -14.84 -10.79
C SER A 78 6.64 -14.25 -9.39
N GLU A 79 7.27 -13.09 -9.15
CA GLU A 79 7.21 -12.40 -7.85
C GLU A 79 5.79 -11.95 -7.50
N ILE A 80 5.09 -11.36 -8.47
CA ILE A 80 3.70 -10.92 -8.29
C ILE A 80 2.79 -12.13 -8.00
N ARG A 81 2.96 -13.24 -8.73
CA ARG A 81 2.22 -14.49 -8.49
C ARG A 81 2.41 -15.02 -7.08
N LYS A 82 3.66 -15.12 -6.65
CA LYS A 82 4.02 -15.62 -5.32
C LYS A 82 3.36 -14.78 -4.21
N ALA A 83 3.35 -13.47 -4.34
CA ALA A 83 2.70 -12.59 -3.38
C ALA A 83 1.16 -12.69 -3.38
N CYS A 84 0.57 -12.88 -4.55
CA CYS A 84 -0.88 -13.08 -4.68
C CYS A 84 -1.35 -14.45 -4.15
N GLY A 85 -0.42 -15.35 -3.80
CA GLY A 85 -0.76 -16.71 -3.32
C GLY A 85 -1.32 -17.60 -4.42
N VAL A 86 -0.96 -17.35 -5.69
CA VAL A 86 -1.44 -18.13 -6.85
C VAL A 86 -0.44 -19.22 -7.20
N SER A 87 -0.94 -20.40 -7.58
CA SER A 87 -0.11 -21.54 -7.96
C SER A 87 0.93 -21.18 -9.04
N THR A 88 2.14 -21.72 -8.90
CA THR A 88 3.24 -21.53 -9.87
C THR A 88 2.94 -22.09 -11.26
N ARG A 89 1.90 -22.92 -11.41
CA ARG A 89 1.47 -23.51 -12.69
C ARG A 89 0.59 -22.58 -13.53
N ASP A 90 0.02 -21.54 -12.94
CA ASP A 90 -0.79 -20.59 -13.67
C ASP A 90 0.11 -19.61 -14.43
N THR A 91 0.15 -19.71 -15.75
CA THR A 91 0.93 -18.86 -16.65
C THR A 91 0.06 -17.84 -17.38
N ASN A 92 -1.18 -17.65 -16.97
CA ASN A 92 -2.12 -16.78 -17.66
C ASN A 92 -1.72 -15.30 -17.52
N TYR A 93 -0.96 -14.79 -18.49
CA TYR A 93 -0.55 -13.39 -18.56
C TYR A 93 -1.71 -12.40 -18.47
N GLU A 94 -2.83 -12.69 -19.15
CA GLU A 94 -4.01 -11.80 -19.18
C GLU A 94 -4.62 -11.66 -17.77
N TYR A 95 -4.58 -12.71 -16.95
CA TYR A 95 -5.01 -12.62 -15.56
C TYR A 95 -4.16 -11.62 -14.77
N TYR A 96 -2.83 -11.71 -14.88
CA TYR A 96 -1.92 -10.80 -14.18
C TYR A 96 -1.98 -9.39 -14.73
N LYS A 97 -2.14 -9.22 -16.03
CA LYS A 97 -2.40 -7.94 -16.65
C LYS A 97 -3.68 -7.30 -16.09
N SER A 98 -4.71 -8.09 -15.81
CA SER A 98 -5.93 -7.61 -15.15
C SER A 98 -5.67 -7.16 -13.70
N ILE A 99 -4.83 -7.87 -12.94
CA ILE A 99 -4.41 -7.47 -11.58
C ILE A 99 -3.66 -6.14 -11.63
N ILE A 100 -2.68 -6.00 -12.55
CA ILE A 100 -1.91 -4.77 -12.70
C ILE A 100 -2.80 -3.61 -13.16
N SER A 101 -3.71 -3.84 -14.10
CA SER A 101 -4.69 -2.83 -14.51
C SER A 101 -5.59 -2.39 -13.33
N ASN A 102 -6.00 -3.34 -12.50
CA ASN A 102 -6.76 -3.03 -11.28
C ASN A 102 -5.90 -2.26 -10.27
N LEU A 103 -4.63 -2.63 -10.10
CA LEU A 103 -3.69 -1.91 -9.25
C LEU A 103 -3.57 -0.44 -9.68
N ILE A 104 -3.31 -0.16 -10.96
CA ILE A 104 -3.22 1.21 -11.47
C ILE A 104 -4.51 1.97 -11.14
N LYS A 105 -5.67 1.43 -11.52
CA LYS A 105 -6.98 2.07 -11.31
C LYS A 105 -7.33 2.30 -9.84
N SER A 106 -6.93 1.38 -8.96
CA SER A 106 -7.25 1.43 -7.53
C SER A 106 -6.14 2.03 -6.67
N SER A 107 -4.96 2.31 -7.24
CA SER A 107 -3.87 3.01 -6.56
C SER A 107 -4.14 4.52 -6.38
N TYR A 108 -5.36 4.95 -6.67
CA TYR A 108 -5.80 6.32 -6.48
C TYR A 108 -5.88 6.64 -4.99
N VAL A 109 -5.14 7.64 -4.59
CA VAL A 109 -5.13 8.22 -3.25
C VAL A 109 -6.03 9.46 -3.26
N ASP A 110 -6.91 9.52 -2.28
CA ASP A 110 -7.83 10.63 -2.05
C ASP A 110 -8.01 10.75 -0.55
N GLY A 111 -7.40 11.76 0.03
CA GLY A 111 -7.43 11.96 1.47
C GLY A 111 -6.61 13.16 1.92
N GLU A 112 -6.54 13.37 3.22
CA GLU A 112 -5.79 14.45 3.84
C GLU A 112 -4.44 13.92 4.35
N ILE A 113 -3.36 14.59 3.96
CA ILE A 113 -2.00 14.36 4.46
C ILE A 113 -1.42 15.71 4.87
N ASP A 114 -0.96 15.83 6.12
CA ASP A 114 -0.38 17.06 6.68
C ASP A 114 -1.29 18.30 6.50
N GLY A 115 -2.59 18.12 6.67
CA GLY A 115 -3.58 19.21 6.54
C GLY A 115 -3.82 19.68 5.11
N LYS A 116 -3.43 18.87 4.10
CA LYS A 116 -3.67 19.15 2.68
C LYS A 116 -4.46 18.02 2.04
N ASP A 117 -5.44 18.37 1.22
CA ASP A 117 -6.10 17.41 0.34
C ASP A 117 -5.12 16.91 -0.72
N VAL A 118 -4.94 15.61 -0.77
CA VAL A 118 -4.05 14.92 -1.71
C VAL A 118 -4.87 14.00 -2.60
N MET A 119 -4.75 14.17 -3.92
CA MET A 119 -5.41 13.35 -4.93
C MET A 119 -4.40 12.93 -5.99
N GLY A 120 -4.33 11.64 -6.32
CA GLY A 120 -3.43 11.14 -7.35
C GLY A 120 -3.32 9.63 -7.38
N TYR A 121 -2.58 9.11 -8.36
CA TYR A 121 -2.27 7.68 -8.45
C TYR A 121 -0.88 7.42 -7.90
N VAL A 122 -0.72 6.35 -7.09
CA VAL A 122 0.60 5.90 -6.61
C VAL A 122 1.44 5.43 -7.79
N ILE A 123 0.83 4.66 -8.69
CA ILE A 123 1.47 4.11 -9.89
C ILE A 123 0.78 4.72 -11.12
N PRO A 124 1.33 5.78 -11.69
CA PRO A 124 0.75 6.43 -12.87
C PRO A 124 1.05 5.68 -14.17
N TRP A 125 2.11 4.87 -14.22
CA TRP A 125 2.57 4.22 -15.44
C TRP A 125 3.15 2.83 -15.18
N VAL A 126 2.87 1.90 -16.10
CA VAL A 126 3.43 0.54 -16.11
C VAL A 126 3.74 0.14 -17.54
N GLU A 127 4.95 -0.36 -17.75
CA GLU A 127 5.35 -1.03 -18.99
C GLU A 127 5.48 -2.53 -18.74
N ALA A 128 5.26 -3.34 -19.75
CA ALA A 128 5.39 -4.79 -19.66
C ALA A 128 6.09 -5.35 -20.90
N ASP A 129 7.18 -6.07 -20.71
CA ASP A 129 7.77 -6.91 -21.74
C ASP A 129 7.17 -8.32 -21.68
N SER A 130 6.15 -8.54 -22.51
CA SER A 130 5.46 -9.83 -22.58
C SER A 130 6.14 -10.83 -23.55
N LYS A 131 7.18 -10.41 -24.27
CA LYS A 131 7.92 -11.22 -25.23
C LYS A 131 9.25 -11.73 -24.69
N ALA A 132 9.71 -11.19 -23.55
CA ALA A 132 10.90 -11.66 -22.89
C ALA A 132 10.72 -13.10 -22.42
N GLU A 133 11.82 -13.85 -22.29
CA GLU A 133 11.84 -15.19 -21.72
C GLU A 133 11.20 -15.22 -20.32
N GLN A 134 11.41 -14.15 -19.56
CA GLN A 134 10.76 -13.90 -18.28
C GLN A 134 9.94 -12.60 -18.37
N ILE A 135 8.63 -12.72 -18.25
CA ILE A 135 7.73 -11.54 -18.27
C ILE A 135 8.04 -10.64 -17.10
N THR A 136 8.34 -9.39 -17.39
CA THR A 136 8.62 -8.34 -16.41
C THR A 136 7.64 -7.17 -16.54
N PHE A 137 7.41 -6.49 -15.43
CA PHE A 137 6.64 -5.25 -15.36
C PHE A 137 7.52 -4.17 -14.75
N GLU A 138 7.59 -3.02 -15.39
CA GLU A 138 8.26 -1.83 -14.87
C GLU A 138 7.22 -0.82 -14.39
N PHE A 139 7.28 -0.47 -13.12
CA PHE A 139 6.35 0.42 -12.44
C PHE A 139 7.02 1.75 -12.15
N THR A 140 6.43 2.85 -12.61
CA THR A 140 6.84 4.18 -12.21
C THR A 140 6.04 4.62 -11.00
N ILE A 141 6.73 5.04 -9.93
CA ILE A 141 6.09 5.60 -8.74
C ILE A 141 5.98 7.12 -8.88
N LEU A 142 4.85 7.66 -8.50
CA LEU A 142 4.65 9.11 -8.54
C LEU A 142 5.62 9.83 -7.59
N ASN A 143 6.49 10.69 -8.13
CA ASN A 143 7.54 11.38 -7.38
C ASN A 143 7.03 12.13 -6.13
N LYS A 144 5.84 12.72 -6.21
CA LYS A 144 5.22 13.42 -5.07
C LYS A 144 4.87 12.52 -3.89
N LEU A 145 4.74 11.20 -4.14
CA LEU A 145 4.43 10.21 -3.10
C LEU A 145 5.67 9.46 -2.60
N LEU A 146 6.82 9.65 -3.23
CA LEU A 146 8.06 9.00 -2.80
C LEU A 146 8.43 9.24 -1.32
N PRO A 147 8.23 10.43 -0.73
CA PRO A 147 8.52 10.65 0.69
C PRO A 147 7.73 9.74 1.65
N TYR A 148 6.66 9.09 1.17
CA TYR A 148 5.90 8.12 1.96
C TYR A 148 6.42 6.68 1.84
N PHE A 149 7.40 6.42 1.00
CA PHE A 149 7.94 5.08 0.72
C PHE A 149 9.45 4.99 0.89
N GLN A 150 10.18 6.09 0.89
CA GLN A 150 11.65 6.11 1.02
C GLN A 150 12.12 7.18 2.00
N CYS A 151 13.36 7.08 2.46
CA CYS A 151 13.96 7.96 3.47
C CYS A 151 13.12 8.01 4.77
N LEU A 152 12.61 6.85 5.21
CA LEU A 152 11.71 6.73 6.34
C LEU A 152 12.50 6.43 7.63
N TYR A 153 12.64 7.42 8.50
CA TYR A 153 13.38 7.27 9.78
C TYR A 153 12.47 7.20 11.00
N ARG A 154 11.26 7.74 10.92
CA ARG A 154 10.27 7.77 12.01
C ARG A 154 8.86 7.69 11.43
N ASN A 155 7.91 7.36 12.28
CA ASN A 155 6.49 7.38 11.95
C ASN A 155 6.17 6.57 10.68
N TYR A 156 6.78 5.40 10.53
CA TYR A 156 6.51 4.49 9.43
C TYR A 156 6.04 3.13 9.96
N THR A 157 5.35 2.43 9.09
CA THR A 157 4.85 1.08 9.31
C THR A 157 5.62 0.12 8.42
N LYS A 158 6.28 -0.86 9.02
CA LYS A 158 6.92 -1.97 8.30
C LYS A 158 5.92 -3.12 8.16
N ILE A 159 5.76 -3.61 6.94
CA ILE A 159 4.79 -4.64 6.59
C ILE A 159 5.51 -5.83 6.00
N GLU A 160 5.34 -7.00 6.62
CA GLU A 160 5.88 -8.25 6.11
C GLU A 160 4.94 -8.83 5.05
N ILE A 161 5.44 -9.06 3.84
CA ILE A 161 4.62 -9.57 2.71
C ILE A 161 4.02 -10.92 3.07
N GLU A 162 4.76 -11.76 3.77
CA GLU A 162 4.30 -13.09 4.17
C GLU A 162 3.02 -13.02 5.03
N GLN A 163 2.93 -12.06 5.93
CA GLN A 163 1.73 -11.87 6.76
C GLN A 163 0.50 -11.47 5.94
N THR A 164 0.73 -10.75 4.82
CA THR A 164 -0.38 -10.28 3.98
C THR A 164 -0.92 -11.34 3.03
N LYS A 165 -0.20 -12.43 2.77
CA LYS A 165 -0.62 -13.50 1.84
C LYS A 165 -1.96 -14.11 2.17
N ASN A 166 -2.25 -14.30 3.45
CA ASN A 166 -3.44 -14.99 3.93
C ASN A 166 -4.68 -14.11 3.92
N PHE A 167 -4.56 -12.81 3.78
CA PHE A 167 -5.73 -11.94 3.70
C PHE A 167 -6.54 -12.20 2.42
N LYS A 168 -7.84 -12.36 2.61
CA LYS A 168 -8.83 -12.61 1.54
C LYS A 168 -9.77 -11.42 1.33
N SER A 169 -9.76 -10.47 2.23
CA SER A 169 -10.64 -9.29 2.22
C SER A 169 -9.85 -7.99 2.20
N LYS A 170 -10.30 -7.04 1.37
CA LYS A 170 -9.76 -5.68 1.40
C LYS A 170 -9.97 -5.00 2.78
N PHE A 171 -11.03 -5.39 3.49
CA PHE A 171 -11.31 -4.86 4.83
C PHE A 171 -10.31 -5.36 5.87
N SER A 172 -9.92 -6.65 5.80
CA SER A 172 -8.85 -7.20 6.65
C SER A 172 -7.54 -6.46 6.42
N MET A 173 -7.20 -6.20 5.16
CA MET A 173 -6.00 -5.49 4.77
C MET A 173 -5.99 -4.04 5.29
N ALA A 174 -7.11 -3.32 5.09
CA ALA A 174 -7.25 -1.93 5.56
C ALA A 174 -7.17 -1.84 7.09
N LEU A 175 -7.85 -2.75 7.79
CA LEU A 175 -7.81 -2.81 9.25
C LEU A 175 -6.41 -3.13 9.76
N TYR A 176 -5.75 -4.13 9.17
CA TYR A 176 -4.38 -4.53 9.52
C TYR A 176 -3.39 -3.36 9.40
N LEU A 177 -3.37 -2.68 8.25
CA LEU A 177 -2.49 -1.54 8.03
C LEU A 177 -2.73 -0.41 9.03
N ASN A 178 -4.00 -0.09 9.22
CA ASN A 178 -4.38 0.98 10.12
C ASN A 178 -3.95 0.66 11.55
N LEU A 179 -4.26 -0.54 12.06
CA LEU A 179 -3.86 -0.96 13.40
C LEU A 179 -2.34 -1.01 13.55
N LEU A 180 -1.63 -1.58 12.57
CA LEU A 180 -0.19 -1.66 12.58
C LEU A 180 0.47 -0.26 12.61
N SER A 181 -0.11 0.71 11.91
CA SER A 181 0.40 2.10 11.88
C SER A 181 0.27 2.84 13.23
N TRP A 182 -0.50 2.31 14.15
CA TRP A 182 -0.65 2.84 15.50
C TRP A 182 0.11 2.02 16.55
N SER A 183 0.62 0.85 16.17
CA SER A 183 1.42 0.01 17.04
C SER A 183 2.81 0.62 17.20
N ASN A 184 3.14 1.04 18.41
CA ASN A 184 4.48 1.54 18.78
C ASN A 184 5.44 0.42 19.18
N GLY A 185 5.16 -0.84 18.79
CA GLY A 185 5.91 -2.01 19.25
C GLY A 185 5.53 -2.47 20.66
N GLU A 186 4.56 -1.84 21.30
CA GLU A 186 3.98 -2.29 22.57
C GLU A 186 2.99 -3.44 22.32
N ASN A 187 2.95 -4.39 23.24
CA ASN A 187 2.19 -5.63 23.09
C ASN A 187 0.67 -5.47 23.10
N GLU A 188 0.16 -4.33 23.58
CA GLU A 188 -1.28 -4.07 23.63
C GLU A 188 -1.57 -2.59 23.32
N SER A 189 -2.34 -2.35 22.26
CA SER A 189 -2.90 -1.03 21.95
C SER A 189 -4.40 -1.13 21.70
N TYR A 190 -5.16 -0.22 22.31
CA TYR A 190 -6.60 -0.11 22.09
C TYR A 190 -6.89 1.09 21.21
N ARG A 191 -7.75 0.88 20.20
CA ARG A 191 -8.20 1.94 19.32
C ARG A 191 -9.72 1.91 19.20
N PHE A 192 -10.33 3.06 19.35
CA PHE A 192 -11.77 3.23 19.15
C PHE A 192 -12.03 3.92 17.82
N TYR A 193 -12.95 3.37 17.03
CA TYR A 193 -13.34 3.92 15.76
C TYR A 193 -14.83 4.20 15.75
N THR A 194 -15.22 5.36 15.28
CA THR A 194 -16.60 5.64 14.92
C THR A 194 -16.96 4.91 13.62
N THR A 195 -18.25 4.67 13.38
CA THR A 195 -18.72 4.08 12.10
C THR A 195 -18.25 4.90 10.89
N LYS A 196 -18.19 6.23 11.02
CA LYS A 196 -17.68 7.11 9.96
C LYS A 196 -16.21 6.80 9.66
N GLN A 197 -15.37 6.73 10.67
CA GLN A 197 -13.93 6.41 10.50
C GLN A 197 -13.72 5.01 9.91
N LEU A 198 -14.52 4.02 10.29
CA LEU A 198 -14.46 2.68 9.69
C LEU A 198 -14.86 2.70 8.21
N LYS A 199 -15.93 3.43 7.85
CA LYS A 199 -16.32 3.59 6.45
C LYS A 199 -15.21 4.24 5.63
N GLU A 200 -14.62 5.33 6.13
CA GLU A 200 -13.49 6.02 5.50
C GLU A 200 -12.30 5.09 5.32
N MET A 201 -11.86 4.41 6.38
CA MET A 201 -10.75 3.43 6.35
C MET A 201 -10.97 2.35 5.28
N PHE A 202 -12.20 1.84 5.17
CA PHE A 202 -12.56 0.79 4.21
C PHE A 202 -12.81 1.31 2.79
N GLY A 203 -12.61 2.62 2.54
CA GLY A 203 -12.86 3.24 1.25
C GLY A 203 -14.34 3.20 0.83
N LEU A 204 -15.25 3.22 1.80
CA LEU A 204 -16.70 3.22 1.61
C LEU A 204 -17.23 4.66 1.59
N SER A 205 -18.28 4.88 0.80
CA SER A 205 -18.99 6.15 0.81
C SER A 205 -19.88 6.30 2.06
N LYS A 206 -20.33 7.52 2.34
CA LYS A 206 -21.26 7.78 3.43
C LYS A 206 -22.59 7.03 3.27
N ASP A 207 -23.01 6.79 2.01
CA ASP A 207 -24.29 6.18 1.67
C ASP A 207 -24.21 4.65 1.57
N ASP A 208 -23.00 4.06 1.56
CA ASP A 208 -22.82 2.63 1.61
C ASP A 208 -23.45 2.07 2.91
N TYR A 209 -24.11 0.94 2.79
CA TYR A 209 -24.88 0.33 3.89
C TYR A 209 -25.95 1.28 4.48
N CYS A 210 -26.60 2.06 3.64
CA CYS A 210 -27.79 2.82 4.00
C CYS A 210 -29.01 2.29 3.23
N TYR A 211 -30.15 2.26 3.91
CA TYR A 211 -31.43 2.00 3.25
C TYR A 211 -31.78 3.16 2.31
N LYS A 212 -32.73 2.93 1.39
CA LYS A 212 -33.25 3.99 0.52
C LYS A 212 -33.80 5.22 1.29
N SER A 213 -34.18 5.02 2.54
CA SER A 213 -34.62 6.06 3.46
C SER A 213 -33.48 6.93 4.03
N GLY A 214 -32.20 6.62 3.71
CA GLY A 214 -31.04 7.24 4.30
C GLY A 214 -30.65 6.69 5.68
N LYS A 215 -31.44 5.78 6.28
CA LYS A 215 -31.14 5.18 7.57
C LYS A 215 -29.97 4.18 7.40
N PHE A 216 -28.99 4.24 8.32
CA PHE A 216 -27.84 3.35 8.35
C PHE A 216 -28.23 1.90 8.67
N ASP A 217 -27.78 0.95 7.85
CA ASP A 217 -27.97 -0.49 8.00
C ASP A 217 -26.79 -1.10 8.77
N ARG A 218 -26.78 -0.89 10.07
CA ARG A 218 -25.71 -1.34 10.96
C ARG A 218 -25.49 -2.86 10.91
N PRO A 219 -26.51 -3.73 10.96
CA PRO A 219 -26.30 -5.18 10.93
C PRO A 219 -25.56 -5.65 9.67
N ASN A 220 -25.94 -5.15 8.50
CA ASN A 220 -25.27 -5.51 7.25
C ASN A 220 -23.86 -4.93 7.16
N PHE A 221 -23.64 -3.71 7.64
CA PHE A 221 -22.31 -3.14 7.74
C PHE A 221 -21.41 -4.01 8.63
N GLU A 222 -21.81 -4.35 9.84
CA GLU A 222 -21.04 -5.18 10.76
C GLU A 222 -20.74 -6.56 10.15
N LYS A 223 -21.74 -7.23 9.60
CA LYS A 223 -21.62 -8.57 9.03
C LYS A 223 -20.70 -8.63 7.80
N TYR A 224 -20.82 -7.68 6.87
CA TYR A 224 -20.13 -7.73 5.58
C TYR A 224 -18.83 -6.92 5.55
N THR A 225 -18.49 -6.18 6.58
CA THR A 225 -17.23 -5.45 6.70
C THR A 225 -16.42 -5.86 7.92
N ILE A 226 -16.93 -5.60 9.13
CA ILE A 226 -16.17 -5.79 10.38
C ILE A 226 -15.89 -7.27 10.63
N GLU A 227 -16.94 -8.13 10.59
CA GLU A 227 -16.75 -9.57 10.78
C GLU A 227 -15.87 -10.20 9.70
N VAL A 228 -15.90 -9.67 8.49
CA VAL A 228 -15.02 -10.10 7.39
C VAL A 228 -13.58 -9.61 7.61
N ALA A 229 -13.42 -8.43 8.20
CA ALA A 229 -12.10 -7.85 8.44
C ALA A 229 -11.31 -8.59 9.54
N ILE A 230 -12.01 -9.16 10.54
CA ILE A 230 -11.39 -9.83 11.69
C ILE A 230 -11.23 -11.35 11.54
N LYS A 231 -11.77 -11.95 10.49
CA LYS A 231 -11.57 -13.37 10.11
C LYS A 231 -10.30 -13.58 9.32
#